data_d687f09aad38d54ef42e4c5fcb735b71
#
_entry.id   d687f09aad38d54ef42e4c5fcb735b71
#
_cell.length_a   1.000
_cell.length_b   1.000
_cell.length_c   1.000
_cell.angle_alpha   90.00
_cell.angle_beta   90.00
_cell.angle_gamma   90.00
#
_symmetry.space_group_name_H-M   'P 1'
#
loop_
_entity.id
_entity.type
_entity.pdbx_description
1 polymer ?
#
loop_
_entity_poly.entity_id
_entity_poly.type
_entity_poly.pdbx_seq_one_letter_code
_entity_poly.pdbx_strand_id
1 'polypeptide(L)'
;MSIKANGKGSTYVATRAEIFRLDDKDGDGNADSKENLITLKTPGKYPHNGLCGLVLTSDHSNLYFGLGENLGKDYEIISYSGPKEVTSLRGGGEGGNIYSYNLSDGSLSKIATGFWNPFGICLTKEGEMFAVDNDPDQRPTNRLLKIVPGGDYGYQFKYGRPGTNPLQAWDGELPGTLPMICGTGEAACSVISYGEHLWVSSWALGQIEQYKLTKKGSNYSATMKTIVKGDANFRPVDFAHAEDGSVFFTDWVNASYQLHGQGKVWKLIPLEGKGNKPEKQNTIATEISPKKLEAKSLKGMDNDLFKLASFFWHTQRSVNKTKLAWESLSENSRVALLTSTRWQGKKDTDLISKAIKNPSKKIQIAAIRIIADENMKQFKEPLQRLLASAEPNSQLSKVTESAIKELEK
;
A
#
# COMPACT_ATOMS: atom_id res chain seq x y z
N MET A 1 2.84 -13.30 6.11
CA MET A 1 4.13 -14.00 6.00
C MET A 1 4.42 -14.24 4.54
N SER A 2 5.69 -14.13 4.12
CA SER A 2 6.06 -14.27 2.70
C SER A 2 7.50 -14.73 2.58
N ILE A 3 7.84 -15.36 1.45
CA ILE A 3 9.19 -15.87 1.16
C ILE A 3 9.56 -15.46 -0.26
N LYS A 4 10.79 -14.95 -0.46
CA LYS A 4 11.35 -14.63 -1.78
C LYS A 4 12.81 -15.07 -1.84
N ALA A 5 13.15 -15.88 -2.84
CA ALA A 5 14.53 -16.25 -3.16
C ALA A 5 15.11 -15.30 -4.22
N ASN A 6 16.42 -15.03 -4.17
CA ASN A 6 17.12 -14.24 -5.17
C ASN A 6 17.73 -15.10 -6.31
N GLY A 7 17.62 -16.42 -6.24
CA GLY A 7 18.23 -17.33 -7.20
C GLY A 7 19.77 -17.40 -7.15
N LYS A 8 20.39 -16.85 -6.09
CA LYS A 8 21.84 -16.78 -5.88
C LYS A 8 22.26 -17.21 -4.45
N GLY A 9 21.48 -18.12 -3.84
CA GLY A 9 21.75 -18.64 -2.50
C GLY A 9 21.17 -17.82 -1.35
N SER A 10 20.45 -16.71 -1.60
CA SER A 10 19.79 -15.98 -0.51
C SER A 10 18.27 -16.08 -0.59
N THR A 11 17.65 -16.29 0.57
CA THR A 11 16.20 -16.35 0.75
C THR A 11 15.76 -15.33 1.80
N TYR A 12 14.83 -14.46 1.44
CA TYR A 12 14.22 -13.47 2.32
C TYR A 12 12.92 -14.02 2.89
N VAL A 13 12.74 -13.91 4.19
CA VAL A 13 11.58 -14.44 4.90
C VAL A 13 10.95 -13.34 5.73
N ALA A 14 9.66 -13.08 5.53
CA ALA A 14 8.85 -12.26 6.41
C ALA A 14 8.04 -13.15 7.36
N THR A 15 8.25 -12.98 8.64
CA THR A 15 7.32 -13.40 9.69
C THR A 15 6.39 -12.26 10.05
N ARG A 16 5.52 -12.45 11.02
CA ARG A 16 4.65 -11.35 11.49
C ARG A 16 5.45 -10.14 11.99
N ALA A 17 6.61 -10.35 12.62
CA ALA A 17 7.35 -9.31 13.33
C ALA A 17 8.78 -9.10 12.82
N GLU A 18 9.29 -9.92 11.91
CA GLU A 18 10.66 -9.84 11.42
C GLU A 18 10.71 -10.08 9.92
N ILE A 19 11.64 -9.41 9.25
CA ILE A 19 12.14 -9.81 7.94
C ILE A 19 13.63 -10.11 8.09
N PHE A 20 14.03 -11.28 7.65
CA PHE A 20 15.42 -11.71 7.70
C PHE A 20 15.86 -12.38 6.40
N ARG A 21 17.16 -12.38 6.16
CA ARG A 21 17.82 -13.06 5.07
C ARG A 21 18.47 -14.34 5.58
N LEU A 22 18.28 -15.40 4.84
CA LEU A 22 19.01 -16.67 5.00
C LEU A 22 19.95 -16.81 3.81
N ASP A 23 21.21 -17.10 4.05
CA ASP A 23 22.22 -17.34 3.01
C ASP A 23 22.70 -18.78 3.06
N ASP A 24 22.54 -19.49 1.96
CA ASP A 24 23.15 -20.79 1.64
C ASP A 24 24.38 -20.50 0.78
N LYS A 25 25.57 -20.61 1.37
CA LYS A 25 26.82 -20.18 0.74
C LYS A 25 27.52 -21.30 -0.02
N ASP A 26 27.32 -22.54 0.42
CA ASP A 26 27.92 -23.72 -0.20
C ASP A 26 26.98 -24.47 -1.16
N GLY A 27 25.68 -24.07 -1.21
CA GLY A 27 24.72 -24.62 -2.14
C GLY A 27 24.16 -25.98 -1.74
N ASP A 28 24.26 -26.37 -0.47
CA ASP A 28 23.78 -27.66 0.04
C ASP A 28 22.27 -27.67 0.35
N GLY A 29 21.61 -26.53 0.22
CA GLY A 29 20.16 -26.34 0.48
C GLY A 29 19.85 -25.99 1.94
N ASN A 30 20.86 -25.87 2.79
CA ASN A 30 20.74 -25.42 4.17
C ASN A 30 21.28 -24.00 4.31
N ALA A 31 20.70 -23.22 5.21
CA ALA A 31 21.18 -21.87 5.44
C ALA A 31 22.38 -21.85 6.40
N ASP A 32 23.51 -21.30 5.96
CA ASP A 32 24.72 -21.09 6.76
C ASP A 32 24.65 -19.91 7.69
N SER A 33 23.84 -18.91 7.31
CA SER A 33 23.70 -17.68 8.09
C SER A 33 22.29 -17.12 8.04
N LYS A 34 21.92 -16.41 9.12
CA LYS A 34 20.69 -15.63 9.24
C LYS A 34 21.06 -14.20 9.59
N GLU A 35 20.54 -13.23 8.82
CA GLU A 35 20.68 -11.80 9.10
C GLU A 35 19.30 -11.17 9.26
N ASN A 36 19.08 -10.43 10.36
CA ASN A 36 17.85 -9.68 10.56
C ASN A 36 17.93 -8.35 9.81
N LEU A 37 16.94 -8.09 8.96
CA LEU A 37 16.85 -6.87 8.15
C LEU A 37 15.86 -5.87 8.73
N ILE A 38 14.73 -6.35 9.24
CA ILE A 38 13.62 -5.55 9.77
C ILE A 38 13.08 -6.18 11.04
N THR A 39 12.82 -5.37 12.04
CA THR A 39 12.06 -5.76 13.24
C THR A 39 10.85 -4.85 13.41
N LEU A 40 9.68 -5.44 13.58
CA LEU A 40 8.45 -4.78 13.98
C LEU A 40 8.24 -4.94 15.49
N LYS A 41 8.24 -3.83 16.23
CA LYS A 41 7.84 -3.77 17.64
C LYS A 41 6.43 -3.20 17.75
N THR A 42 5.49 -3.97 18.28
CA THR A 42 4.12 -3.53 18.54
C THR A 42 3.44 -4.40 19.59
N PRO A 43 2.61 -3.85 20.47
CA PRO A 43 1.73 -4.63 21.34
C PRO A 43 0.52 -5.23 20.57
N GLY A 44 0.28 -4.81 19.32
CA GLY A 44 -0.80 -5.33 18.49
C GLY A 44 -0.60 -6.81 18.15
N LYS A 45 -1.66 -7.62 18.31
CA LYS A 45 -1.60 -9.10 18.16
C LYS A 45 -2.67 -9.62 17.19
N TYR A 46 -2.98 -8.89 16.13
CA TYR A 46 -3.89 -9.41 15.13
C TYR A 46 -3.17 -10.49 14.30
N PRO A 47 -3.70 -11.72 14.18
CA PRO A 47 -2.90 -12.88 13.75
C PRO A 47 -2.30 -12.76 12.35
N HIS A 48 -2.99 -12.18 11.39
CA HIS A 48 -2.59 -12.08 10.00
C HIS A 48 -2.27 -10.65 9.54
N ASN A 49 -2.35 -9.66 10.42
CA ASN A 49 -1.85 -8.31 10.14
C ASN A 49 -0.47 -8.14 10.74
N GLY A 50 0.54 -8.12 9.91
CA GLY A 50 1.95 -7.97 10.27
C GLY A 50 2.75 -7.69 9.02
N LEU A 51 4.04 -8.03 9.04
CA LEU A 51 4.91 -7.92 7.87
C LEU A 51 4.55 -9.01 6.85
N CYS A 52 4.29 -8.63 5.59
CA CYS A 52 3.79 -9.52 4.55
C CYS A 52 4.17 -9.02 3.16
N GLY A 53 3.81 -9.77 2.11
CA GLY A 53 3.88 -9.34 0.73
C GLY A 53 5.26 -8.98 0.23
N LEU A 54 6.31 -9.80 0.53
CA LEU A 54 7.67 -9.52 0.08
C LEU A 54 7.79 -9.50 -1.44
N VAL A 55 8.44 -8.46 -1.95
CA VAL A 55 8.84 -8.33 -3.36
C VAL A 55 10.29 -7.90 -3.43
N LEU A 56 11.12 -8.70 -4.09
CA LEU A 56 12.52 -8.39 -4.36
C LEU A 56 12.64 -7.86 -5.79
N THR A 57 13.32 -6.72 -5.99
CA THR A 57 13.61 -6.21 -7.33
C THR A 57 14.59 -7.11 -8.08
N SER A 58 14.51 -7.13 -9.41
CA SER A 58 15.35 -8.02 -10.24
C SER A 58 16.84 -7.68 -10.20
N ASP A 59 17.18 -6.43 -9.89
CA ASP A 59 18.55 -5.98 -9.65
C ASP A 59 19.02 -6.26 -8.22
N HIS A 60 18.14 -6.82 -7.38
CA HIS A 60 18.37 -7.09 -5.97
C HIS A 60 18.76 -5.85 -5.13
N SER A 61 18.34 -4.67 -5.55
CA SER A 61 18.66 -3.43 -4.83
C SER A 61 17.66 -3.12 -3.72
N ASN A 62 16.39 -3.51 -3.88
CA ASN A 62 15.32 -3.19 -2.95
C ASN A 62 14.42 -4.37 -2.64
N LEU A 63 13.94 -4.38 -1.40
CA LEU A 63 12.89 -5.26 -0.91
C LEU A 63 11.67 -4.40 -0.56
N TYR A 64 10.51 -4.74 -1.13
CA TYR A 64 9.23 -4.12 -0.76
C TYR A 64 8.43 -5.07 0.12
N PHE A 65 7.67 -4.51 1.06
CA PHE A 65 6.80 -5.30 1.93
C PHE A 65 5.64 -4.48 2.46
N GLY A 66 4.57 -5.17 2.83
CA GLY A 66 3.39 -4.62 3.49
C GLY A 66 3.47 -4.72 5.01
N LEU A 67 2.78 -3.82 5.68
CA LEU A 67 2.40 -3.90 7.08
C LEU A 67 0.90 -3.73 7.18
N GLY A 68 0.19 -4.76 7.66
CA GLY A 68 -1.23 -4.67 7.98
C GLY A 68 -1.50 -3.88 9.26
N GLU A 69 -2.72 -3.36 9.40
CA GLU A 69 -3.16 -2.59 10.56
C GLU A 69 -3.07 -3.42 11.86
N ASN A 70 -2.51 -2.87 12.90
CA ASN A 70 -2.27 -3.52 14.20
C ASN A 70 -3.34 -3.16 15.26
N LEU A 71 -4.61 -3.05 14.85
CA LEU A 71 -5.76 -2.70 15.71
C LEU A 71 -5.57 -1.35 16.45
N GLY A 72 -5.07 -0.35 15.73
CA GLY A 72 -4.82 0.99 16.25
C GLY A 72 -3.66 1.10 17.23
N LYS A 73 -2.93 0.01 17.46
CA LYS A 73 -1.79 0.02 18.39
C LYS A 73 -0.57 0.66 17.76
N ASP A 74 0.17 1.37 18.59
CA ASP A 74 1.46 1.94 18.19
C ASP A 74 2.42 0.84 17.73
N TYR A 75 3.27 1.21 16.78
CA TYR A 75 4.34 0.35 16.31
C TYR A 75 5.62 1.13 16.05
N GLU A 76 6.73 0.41 16.06
CA GLU A 76 8.03 0.86 15.61
C GLU A 76 8.60 -0.19 14.63
N ILE A 77 8.95 0.24 13.42
CA ILE A 77 9.70 -0.58 12.46
C ILE A 77 11.14 -0.12 12.48
N ILE A 78 12.05 -1.04 12.77
CA ILE A 78 13.48 -0.81 12.80
C ILE A 78 14.12 -1.57 11.64
N SER A 79 14.97 -0.89 10.88
CA SER A 79 15.78 -1.51 9.82
C SER A 79 17.25 -1.57 10.20
N TYR A 80 17.93 -2.57 9.67
CA TYR A 80 19.34 -2.87 9.97
C TYR A 80 20.16 -2.95 8.68
N SER A 81 21.47 -2.66 8.80
CA SER A 81 22.49 -3.01 7.84
C SER A 81 23.61 -3.72 8.62
N GLY A 82 23.65 -5.05 8.54
CA GLY A 82 24.41 -5.88 9.48
C GLY A 82 23.90 -5.68 10.92
N PRO A 83 24.78 -5.54 11.91
CA PRO A 83 24.38 -5.31 13.30
C PRO A 83 23.93 -3.86 13.60
N LYS A 84 24.05 -2.94 12.64
CA LYS A 84 23.77 -1.52 12.82
C LYS A 84 22.32 -1.21 12.55
N GLU A 85 21.63 -0.57 13.49
CA GLU A 85 20.33 0.09 13.26
C GLU A 85 20.52 1.31 12.34
N VAL A 86 19.69 1.41 11.29
CA VAL A 86 19.78 2.45 10.26
C VAL A 86 18.61 3.41 10.32
N THR A 87 17.39 2.87 10.36
CA THR A 87 16.17 3.68 10.36
C THR A 87 15.18 3.11 11.39
N SER A 88 14.51 4.01 12.11
CA SER A 88 13.37 3.69 12.96
C SER A 88 12.19 4.55 12.54
N LEU A 89 11.07 3.92 12.15
CA LEU A 89 9.82 4.57 11.78
C LEU A 89 8.72 4.17 12.76
N ARG A 90 8.00 5.16 13.27
CA ARG A 90 6.89 4.96 14.20
C ARG A 90 5.57 5.32 13.55
N GLY A 91 4.51 4.64 14.00
CA GLY A 91 3.14 4.89 13.59
C GLY A 91 2.15 4.22 14.53
N GLY A 92 0.89 4.27 14.18
CA GLY A 92 -0.23 3.67 14.90
C GLY A 92 -1.55 4.32 14.52
N GLY A 93 -2.52 3.51 14.11
CA GLY A 93 -3.86 3.95 13.77
C GLY A 93 -4.05 4.62 12.41
N GLU A 94 -2.98 4.87 11.66
CA GLU A 94 -3.07 5.44 10.31
C GLU A 94 -3.48 4.45 9.23
N GLY A 95 -3.68 3.19 9.59
CA GLY A 95 -3.91 2.08 8.67
C GLY A 95 -2.63 1.31 8.32
N GLY A 96 -2.77 0.29 7.47
CA GLY A 96 -1.66 -0.45 6.91
C GLY A 96 -0.82 0.39 5.95
N ASN A 97 0.40 -0.05 5.72
CA ASN A 97 1.39 0.67 4.91
C ASN A 97 2.18 -0.27 4.00
N ILE A 98 2.78 0.29 2.95
CA ILE A 98 3.79 -0.40 2.14
C ILE A 98 5.12 0.34 2.28
N TYR A 99 6.19 -0.43 2.44
CA TYR A 99 7.55 0.06 2.67
C TYR A 99 8.51 -0.42 1.59
N SER A 100 9.59 0.35 1.40
CA SER A 100 10.78 -0.02 0.62
C SER A 100 11.97 -0.07 1.56
N TYR A 101 12.72 -1.17 1.52
CA TYR A 101 14.00 -1.37 2.20
C TYR A 101 15.12 -1.51 1.17
N ASN A 102 16.15 -0.67 1.27
CA ASN A 102 17.33 -0.73 0.41
C ASN A 102 18.33 -1.76 0.96
N LEU A 103 18.66 -2.77 0.15
CA LEU A 103 19.53 -3.86 0.57
C LEU A 103 21.00 -3.47 0.70
N SER A 104 21.43 -2.33 0.12
CA SER A 104 22.84 -1.89 0.16
C SER A 104 23.18 -1.11 1.43
N ASP A 105 22.26 -0.29 1.94
CA ASP A 105 22.50 0.63 3.06
C ASP A 105 21.53 0.46 4.23
N GLY A 106 20.54 -0.41 4.11
CA GLY A 106 19.53 -0.66 5.13
C GLY A 106 18.50 0.47 5.28
N SER A 107 18.49 1.47 4.41
CA SER A 107 17.52 2.57 4.51
C SER A 107 16.09 2.10 4.26
N LEU A 108 15.16 2.58 5.09
CA LEU A 108 13.75 2.23 5.06
C LEU A 108 12.90 3.45 4.71
N SER A 109 11.95 3.27 3.81
CA SER A 109 11.00 4.31 3.40
C SER A 109 9.58 3.79 3.32
N LYS A 110 8.62 4.50 3.91
CA LYS A 110 7.19 4.28 3.68
C LYS A 110 6.83 4.87 2.32
N ILE A 111 6.22 4.07 1.43
CA ILE A 111 5.89 4.48 0.07
C ILE A 111 4.40 4.63 -0.19
N ALA A 112 3.55 3.91 0.54
CA ALA A 112 2.10 4.02 0.43
C ALA A 112 1.42 3.77 1.78
N THR A 113 0.22 4.32 1.99
CA THR A 113 -0.55 4.24 3.24
C THR A 113 -2.05 4.10 2.96
N GLY A 114 -2.82 3.82 4.01
CA GLY A 114 -4.28 3.81 3.92
C GLY A 114 -4.87 2.46 3.55
N PHE A 115 -4.24 1.38 3.98
CA PHE A 115 -4.70 0.00 3.80
C PHE A 115 -5.28 -0.54 5.11
N TRP A 116 -6.12 -1.58 4.99
CA TRP A 116 -6.40 -2.44 6.13
C TRP A 116 -5.31 -3.50 6.26
N ASN A 117 -5.11 -4.32 5.23
CA ASN A 117 -4.11 -5.37 5.23
C ASN A 117 -3.60 -5.63 3.81
N PRO A 118 -2.54 -4.91 3.35
CA PRO A 118 -1.96 -5.09 2.01
C PRO A 118 -1.15 -6.38 1.96
N PHE A 119 -1.86 -7.53 1.96
CA PHE A 119 -1.28 -8.84 2.24
C PHE A 119 -0.40 -9.37 1.11
N GLY A 120 -0.80 -9.20 -0.14
CA GLY A 120 -0.05 -9.61 -1.33
C GLY A 120 0.38 -8.42 -2.18
N ILE A 121 1.64 -8.40 -2.61
CA ILE A 121 2.23 -7.35 -3.45
C ILE A 121 2.97 -8.02 -4.61
N CYS A 122 2.91 -7.43 -5.81
CA CYS A 122 3.77 -7.81 -6.92
C CYS A 122 4.31 -6.60 -7.68
N LEU A 123 5.42 -6.82 -8.39
CA LEU A 123 5.97 -5.92 -9.39
C LEU A 123 5.88 -6.59 -10.76
N THR A 124 5.50 -5.82 -11.78
CA THR A 124 5.58 -6.26 -13.17
C THR A 124 6.97 -5.99 -13.75
N LYS A 125 7.23 -6.52 -14.94
CA LYS A 125 8.47 -6.23 -15.69
C LYS A 125 8.64 -4.76 -16.05
N GLU A 126 7.52 -4.03 -16.18
CA GLU A 126 7.52 -2.58 -16.41
C GLU A 126 7.81 -1.77 -15.14
N GLY A 127 7.90 -2.44 -13.98
CA GLY A 127 8.09 -1.81 -12.67
C GLY A 127 6.81 -1.23 -12.07
N GLU A 128 5.64 -1.61 -12.57
CA GLU A 128 4.38 -1.26 -11.93
C GLU A 128 4.11 -2.15 -10.73
N MET A 129 3.72 -1.56 -9.62
CA MET A 129 3.41 -2.27 -8.39
C MET A 129 1.90 -2.42 -8.23
N PHE A 130 1.48 -3.64 -7.89
CA PHE A 130 0.09 -3.95 -7.55
C PHE A 130 0.02 -4.61 -6.18
N ALA A 131 -1.10 -4.41 -5.49
CA ALA A 131 -1.37 -5.04 -4.22
C ALA A 131 -2.83 -5.48 -4.11
N VAL A 132 -3.07 -6.51 -3.31
CA VAL A 132 -4.40 -6.86 -2.81
C VAL A 132 -4.51 -6.41 -1.36
N ASP A 133 -5.65 -5.84 -1.00
CA ASP A 133 -5.93 -5.32 0.33
C ASP A 133 -7.28 -5.83 0.81
N ASN A 134 -7.29 -6.44 1.99
CA ASN A 134 -8.52 -6.99 2.57
C ASN A 134 -9.40 -5.85 3.11
N ASP A 135 -10.70 -6.08 3.16
CA ASP A 135 -11.64 -5.10 3.69
C ASP A 135 -11.63 -5.07 5.23
N PRO A 136 -12.01 -3.94 5.83
CA PRO A 136 -12.08 -3.77 7.28
C PRO A 136 -13.46 -4.11 7.86
N ASP A 137 -14.12 -5.15 7.37
CA ASP A 137 -15.42 -5.73 7.77
C ASP A 137 -16.69 -5.04 7.21
N GLN A 138 -16.71 -3.72 6.97
CA GLN A 138 -17.90 -3.00 6.50
C GLN A 138 -17.67 -2.14 5.25
N ARG A 139 -16.59 -2.41 4.56
CA ARG A 139 -16.24 -1.76 3.28
C ARG A 139 -15.95 -2.81 2.21
N PRO A 140 -16.92 -3.70 1.91
CA PRO A 140 -16.74 -4.63 0.79
C PRO A 140 -16.61 -3.81 -0.51
N THR A 141 -15.82 -4.26 -1.42
CA THR A 141 -15.11 -5.51 -1.55
C THR A 141 -13.65 -5.38 -1.10
N ASN A 142 -12.91 -6.51 -0.94
CA ASN A 142 -11.45 -6.46 -0.95
C ASN A 142 -10.97 -5.81 -2.24
N ARG A 143 -9.79 -5.19 -2.23
CA ARG A 143 -9.33 -4.31 -3.32
C ARG A 143 -8.15 -4.88 -4.08
N LEU A 144 -8.17 -4.77 -5.42
CA LEU A 144 -6.99 -4.80 -6.26
C LEU A 144 -6.56 -3.36 -6.55
N LEU A 145 -5.33 -3.03 -6.21
CA LEU A 145 -4.81 -1.67 -6.22
C LEU A 145 -3.56 -1.56 -7.09
N LYS A 146 -3.45 -0.46 -7.85
CA LYS A 146 -2.16 0.01 -8.37
C LYS A 146 -1.50 0.86 -7.30
N ILE A 147 -0.26 0.51 -6.95
CA ILE A 147 0.51 1.21 -5.90
C ILE A 147 1.49 2.19 -6.54
N VAL A 148 1.49 3.41 -6.02
CA VAL A 148 2.47 4.45 -6.39
C VAL A 148 3.09 5.08 -5.14
N PRO A 149 4.35 5.52 -5.21
CA PRO A 149 4.95 6.29 -4.13
C PRO A 149 4.10 7.53 -3.80
N GLY A 150 3.86 7.76 -2.50
CA GLY A 150 3.00 8.85 -2.04
C GLY A 150 1.50 8.56 -2.09
N GLY A 151 1.08 7.37 -2.51
CA GLY A 151 -0.32 6.97 -2.56
C GLY A 151 -0.95 6.86 -1.17
N ASP A 152 -2.10 7.55 -0.98
CA ASP A 152 -3.00 7.39 0.16
C ASP A 152 -4.26 6.66 -0.31
N TYR A 153 -4.49 5.46 0.22
CA TYR A 153 -5.63 4.61 -0.15
C TYR A 153 -6.80 4.71 0.84
N GLY A 154 -6.73 5.67 1.77
CA GLY A 154 -7.86 6.25 2.48
C GLY A 154 -8.24 5.63 3.80
N TYR A 155 -7.92 4.37 4.08
CA TYR A 155 -8.29 3.73 5.33
C TYR A 155 -7.43 4.23 6.51
N GLN A 156 -8.06 4.47 7.68
CA GLN A 156 -7.37 4.81 8.92
C GLN A 156 -8.12 4.22 10.12
N PHE A 157 -7.51 3.28 10.83
CA PHE A 157 -8.13 2.60 11.97
C PHE A 157 -8.58 3.52 13.09
N LYS A 158 -7.85 4.60 13.34
CA LYS A 158 -8.16 5.57 14.42
C LYS A 158 -9.56 6.18 14.33
N TYR A 159 -10.15 6.20 13.14
CA TYR A 159 -11.52 6.67 12.91
C TYR A 159 -12.56 5.55 12.98
N GLY A 160 -12.15 4.36 13.37
CA GLY A 160 -12.99 3.19 13.52
C GLY A 160 -12.67 2.06 12.54
N ARG A 161 -12.63 0.85 13.07
CA ARG A 161 -12.35 -0.38 12.32
C ARG A 161 -13.28 -0.59 11.11
N PRO A 162 -14.59 -0.32 11.19
CA PRO A 162 -15.49 -0.58 10.06
C PRO A 162 -15.19 0.17 8.78
N GLY A 163 -14.34 1.22 8.81
CA GLY A 163 -13.98 2.00 7.63
C GLY A 163 -15.06 2.94 7.10
N THR A 164 -16.12 3.19 7.89
CA THR A 164 -17.32 3.95 7.47
C THR A 164 -17.34 5.41 7.94
N ASN A 165 -16.33 5.85 8.69
CA ASN A 165 -16.24 7.23 9.14
C ASN A 165 -16.02 8.17 7.95
N PRO A 166 -16.65 9.37 7.90
CA PRO A 166 -16.46 10.35 6.84
C PRO A 166 -15.00 10.81 6.60
N LEU A 167 -14.09 10.61 7.56
CA LEU A 167 -12.65 10.88 7.42
C LEU A 167 -11.87 9.73 6.74
N GLN A 168 -12.53 8.60 6.45
CA GLN A 168 -11.95 7.44 5.75
C GLN A 168 -12.47 7.35 4.32
N ALA A 169 -11.66 6.75 3.44
CA ALA A 169 -12.03 6.38 2.08
C ALA A 169 -11.64 4.94 1.80
N TRP A 170 -12.29 4.32 0.80
CA TRP A 170 -12.01 2.98 0.36
C TRP A 170 -11.75 2.88 -1.15
N ASP A 171 -12.41 3.75 -1.93
CA ASP A 171 -12.26 3.81 -3.39
C ASP A 171 -12.12 5.25 -3.91
N GLY A 172 -11.24 6.03 -3.29
CA GLY A 172 -10.96 7.39 -3.76
C GLY A 172 -12.05 8.42 -3.47
N GLU A 173 -12.99 8.16 -2.56
CA GLU A 173 -14.13 9.04 -2.30
C GLU A 173 -13.73 10.38 -1.64
N LEU A 174 -12.57 10.43 -1.01
CA LEU A 174 -12.06 11.66 -0.41
C LEU A 174 -10.96 12.30 -1.25
N PRO A 175 -10.94 13.62 -1.37
CA PRO A 175 -9.86 14.33 -2.06
C PRO A 175 -8.49 13.93 -1.54
N GLY A 176 -7.59 13.59 -2.48
CA GLY A 176 -6.22 13.15 -2.17
C GLY A 176 -6.09 11.65 -1.91
N THR A 177 -7.17 10.88 -1.92
CA THR A 177 -7.10 9.42 -1.89
C THR A 177 -7.18 8.81 -3.30
N LEU A 178 -6.55 7.64 -3.46
CA LEU A 178 -6.48 6.95 -4.75
C LEU A 178 -7.52 5.83 -4.84
N PRO A 179 -8.21 5.67 -5.99
CA PRO A 179 -9.20 4.64 -6.19
C PRO A 179 -8.56 3.26 -6.44
N MET A 180 -9.35 2.21 -6.21
CA MET A 180 -8.98 0.84 -6.60
C MET A 180 -9.04 0.65 -8.13
N ILE A 181 -8.48 -0.46 -8.60
CA ILE A 181 -8.66 -0.96 -9.97
C ILE A 181 -10.03 -1.61 -10.09
N CYS A 182 -10.31 -2.52 -9.16
CA CYS A 182 -11.58 -3.22 -8.99
C CYS A 182 -11.61 -3.93 -7.63
N GLY A 183 -12.78 -4.48 -7.28
CA GLY A 183 -12.91 -5.43 -6.18
C GLY A 183 -12.30 -6.79 -6.53
N THR A 184 -11.90 -7.54 -5.48
CA THR A 184 -11.48 -8.94 -5.57
C THR A 184 -12.42 -9.84 -4.80
N GLY A 185 -12.21 -11.15 -4.91
CA GLY A 185 -12.83 -12.13 -4.02
C GLY A 185 -12.37 -11.97 -2.57
N GLU A 186 -13.11 -12.60 -1.68
CA GLU A 186 -12.97 -12.45 -0.23
C GLU A 186 -11.65 -13.05 0.29
N ALA A 187 -10.99 -12.33 1.21
CA ALA A 187 -9.70 -12.65 1.79
C ALA A 187 -8.61 -12.91 0.72
N ALA A 188 -8.42 -11.94 -0.16
CA ALA A 188 -7.34 -11.98 -1.15
C ALA A 188 -5.97 -12.01 -0.45
N CYS A 189 -5.16 -13.06 -0.72
CA CYS A 189 -3.90 -13.28 -0.03
C CYS A 189 -2.67 -12.92 -0.85
N SER A 190 -2.68 -13.18 -2.15
CA SER A 190 -1.52 -12.91 -3.02
C SER A 190 -1.95 -12.40 -4.37
N VAL A 191 -1.04 -11.69 -5.02
CA VAL A 191 -1.15 -11.25 -6.41
C VAL A 191 0.17 -11.50 -7.12
N ILE A 192 0.11 -12.02 -8.35
CA ILE A 192 1.27 -12.12 -9.26
C ILE A 192 0.93 -11.60 -10.65
N SER A 193 1.96 -11.13 -11.36
CA SER A 193 1.89 -10.85 -12.80
C SER A 193 2.11 -12.13 -13.57
N TYR A 194 1.20 -12.47 -14.50
CA TYR A 194 1.33 -13.63 -15.39
C TYR A 194 0.95 -13.25 -16.83
N GLY A 195 1.93 -13.00 -17.63
CA GLY A 195 1.74 -12.41 -18.97
C GLY A 195 1.11 -11.02 -18.86
N GLU A 196 0.01 -10.81 -19.58
CA GLU A 196 -0.74 -9.54 -19.55
C GLU A 196 -1.80 -9.48 -18.46
N HIS A 197 -1.78 -10.43 -17.51
CA HIS A 197 -2.80 -10.58 -16.49
C HIS A 197 -2.19 -10.48 -15.09
N LEU A 198 -3.03 -10.14 -14.12
CA LEU A 198 -2.76 -10.39 -12.71
C LEU A 198 -3.57 -11.60 -12.24
N TRP A 199 -2.93 -12.48 -11.47
CA TRP A 199 -3.63 -13.57 -10.79
C TRP A 199 -3.69 -13.28 -9.31
N VAL A 200 -4.85 -13.52 -8.72
CA VAL A 200 -5.12 -13.29 -7.29
C VAL A 200 -5.62 -14.57 -6.66
N SER A 201 -5.07 -14.91 -5.50
CA SER A 201 -5.59 -15.98 -4.65
C SER A 201 -6.68 -15.44 -3.72
N SER A 202 -7.90 -15.97 -3.85
CA SER A 202 -9.05 -15.64 -3.01
C SER A 202 -9.27 -16.78 -2.01
N TRP A 203 -8.72 -16.61 -0.80
CA TRP A 203 -8.69 -17.65 0.23
C TRP A 203 -10.08 -18.08 0.68
N ALA A 204 -10.93 -17.11 1.06
CA ALA A 204 -12.25 -17.43 1.58
C ALA A 204 -13.19 -18.02 0.52
N LEU A 205 -13.04 -17.60 -0.73
CA LEU A 205 -13.84 -18.14 -1.83
C LEU A 205 -13.29 -19.46 -2.39
N GLY A 206 -12.09 -19.88 -2.00
CA GLY A 206 -11.44 -21.10 -2.51
C GLY A 206 -11.27 -21.05 -4.02
N GLN A 207 -10.66 -19.98 -4.55
CA GLN A 207 -10.47 -19.82 -5.99
C GLN A 207 -9.23 -18.99 -6.34
N ILE A 208 -8.76 -19.15 -7.57
CA ILE A 208 -7.76 -18.29 -8.20
C ILE A 208 -8.46 -17.47 -9.28
N GLU A 209 -8.28 -16.16 -9.23
CA GLU A 209 -8.89 -15.19 -10.12
C GLU A 209 -7.84 -14.61 -11.05
N GLN A 210 -8.19 -14.47 -12.33
CA GLN A 210 -7.38 -13.81 -13.35
C GLN A 210 -8.02 -12.48 -13.70
N TYR A 211 -7.23 -11.41 -13.67
CA TYR A 211 -7.61 -10.05 -13.98
C TYR A 211 -6.93 -9.59 -15.28
N LYS A 212 -7.71 -9.31 -16.31
CA LYS A 212 -7.23 -8.62 -17.52
C LYS A 212 -7.33 -7.12 -17.30
N LEU A 213 -6.17 -6.46 -17.29
CA LEU A 213 -6.09 -5.01 -17.09
C LEU A 213 -6.38 -4.23 -18.37
N THR A 214 -7.12 -3.13 -18.23
CA THR A 214 -7.33 -2.13 -19.28
C THR A 214 -6.91 -0.77 -18.74
N LYS A 215 -5.95 -0.11 -19.41
CA LYS A 215 -5.39 1.16 -18.97
C LYS A 215 -6.44 2.27 -18.93
N LYS A 216 -6.51 3.01 -17.82
CA LYS A 216 -7.40 4.15 -17.59
C LYS A 216 -6.61 5.32 -16.99
N GLY A 217 -6.00 6.15 -17.85
CA GLY A 217 -5.01 7.15 -17.40
C GLY A 217 -3.79 6.46 -16.79
N SER A 218 -3.39 6.84 -15.59
CA SER A 218 -2.33 6.16 -14.81
C SER A 218 -2.85 5.04 -13.92
N ASN A 219 -4.15 4.78 -13.90
CA ASN A 219 -4.74 3.60 -13.25
C ASN A 219 -5.21 2.59 -14.30
N TYR A 220 -5.93 1.57 -13.86
CA TYR A 220 -6.53 0.53 -14.67
C TYR A 220 -7.99 0.33 -14.27
N SER A 221 -8.78 -0.26 -15.16
CA SER A 221 -9.93 -1.09 -14.85
C SER A 221 -9.60 -2.53 -15.15
N ALA A 222 -10.36 -3.49 -14.64
CA ALA A 222 -10.10 -4.89 -14.90
C ALA A 222 -11.39 -5.67 -15.16
N THR A 223 -11.25 -6.74 -15.93
CA THR A 223 -12.27 -7.80 -16.03
C THR A 223 -11.75 -9.07 -15.39
N MET A 224 -12.56 -9.69 -14.54
CA MET A 224 -12.19 -10.88 -13.75
C MET A 224 -12.74 -12.14 -14.39
N LYS A 225 -11.94 -13.22 -14.34
CA LYS A 225 -12.33 -14.59 -14.65
C LYS A 225 -11.77 -15.52 -13.58
N THR A 226 -12.60 -16.40 -13.01
CA THR A 226 -12.11 -17.50 -12.17
C THR A 226 -11.42 -18.54 -13.04
N ILE A 227 -10.15 -18.83 -12.77
CA ILE A 227 -9.35 -19.81 -13.53
C ILE A 227 -9.18 -21.14 -12.80
N VAL A 228 -9.24 -21.13 -11.46
CA VAL A 228 -9.27 -22.33 -10.63
C VAL A 228 -10.35 -22.15 -9.58
N LYS A 229 -11.15 -23.17 -9.37
CA LYS A 229 -12.15 -23.23 -8.31
C LYS A 229 -12.02 -24.59 -7.63
N GLY A 230 -11.81 -24.58 -6.32
CA GLY A 230 -11.80 -25.80 -5.51
C GLY A 230 -13.03 -25.97 -4.67
N ASP A 231 -13.02 -26.99 -3.85
CA ASP A 231 -14.07 -27.33 -2.88
C ASP A 231 -13.86 -26.60 -1.52
N ALA A 232 -14.55 -27.06 -0.51
CA ALA A 232 -14.48 -26.50 0.86
C ALA A 232 -13.06 -26.60 1.48
N ASN A 233 -12.21 -27.49 0.98
CA ASN A 233 -10.85 -27.74 1.44
C ASN A 233 -9.79 -27.14 0.53
N PHE A 234 -10.13 -26.11 -0.24
CA PHE A 234 -9.21 -25.38 -1.11
C PHE A 234 -9.12 -23.92 -0.67
N ARG A 235 -7.94 -23.52 -0.22
CA ARG A 235 -7.66 -22.17 0.31
C ARG A 235 -6.31 -21.66 -0.23
N PRO A 236 -6.27 -21.19 -1.49
CA PRO A 236 -5.03 -20.75 -2.11
C PRO A 236 -4.49 -19.51 -1.39
N VAL A 237 -3.17 -19.46 -1.15
CA VAL A 237 -2.52 -18.41 -0.37
C VAL A 237 -1.51 -17.63 -1.19
N ASP A 238 -0.39 -18.24 -1.60
CA ASP A 238 0.71 -17.53 -2.28
C ASP A 238 1.16 -18.27 -3.53
N PHE A 239 1.81 -17.54 -4.43
CA PHE A 239 2.24 -18.00 -5.74
C PHE A 239 3.75 -17.89 -5.92
N ALA A 240 4.30 -18.80 -6.74
CA ALA A 240 5.66 -18.73 -7.22
C ALA A 240 5.73 -19.17 -8.70
N HIS A 241 6.42 -18.38 -9.54
CA HIS A 241 6.72 -18.76 -10.90
C HIS A 241 7.78 -19.86 -10.93
N ALA A 242 7.60 -20.84 -11.82
CA ALA A 242 8.62 -21.81 -12.18
C ALA A 242 9.28 -21.44 -13.52
N GLU A 243 10.51 -21.91 -13.73
CA GLU A 243 11.30 -21.62 -14.94
C GLU A 243 10.65 -22.20 -16.22
N ASP A 244 9.84 -23.24 -16.10
CA ASP A 244 9.10 -23.86 -17.20
C ASP A 244 7.80 -23.09 -17.56
N GLY A 245 7.53 -21.98 -16.88
CA GLY A 245 6.34 -21.15 -17.06
C GLY A 245 5.10 -21.66 -16.34
N SER A 246 5.20 -22.74 -15.59
CA SER A 246 4.16 -23.14 -14.65
C SER A 246 4.15 -22.23 -13.40
N VAL A 247 3.10 -22.34 -12.60
CA VAL A 247 2.96 -21.58 -11.34
C VAL A 247 2.74 -22.54 -10.19
N PHE A 248 3.61 -22.50 -9.20
CA PHE A 248 3.34 -23.15 -7.93
C PHE A 248 2.48 -22.24 -7.06
N PHE A 249 1.59 -22.85 -6.29
CA PHE A 249 0.87 -22.10 -5.26
C PHE A 249 0.67 -22.97 -4.01
N THR A 250 0.63 -22.27 -2.86
CA THR A 250 0.35 -22.88 -1.58
C THR A 250 -1.16 -22.88 -1.30
N ASP A 251 -1.62 -23.92 -0.63
CA ASP A 251 -3.00 -24.11 -0.23
C ASP A 251 -3.05 -24.39 1.27
N TRP A 252 -3.73 -23.51 2.00
CA TRP A 252 -3.94 -23.66 3.44
C TRP A 252 -4.89 -24.80 3.78
N VAL A 253 -5.76 -25.21 2.85
CA VAL A 253 -6.74 -26.32 2.94
C VAL A 253 -7.92 -25.99 3.85
N ASN A 254 -7.68 -25.67 5.11
CA ASN A 254 -8.73 -25.50 6.14
C ASN A 254 -9.23 -24.05 6.23
N ALA A 255 -10.49 -23.84 6.54
CA ALA A 255 -11.07 -22.51 6.80
C ALA A 255 -10.70 -21.92 8.19
N SER A 256 -9.91 -22.61 8.99
CA SER A 256 -9.41 -22.16 10.30
C SER A 256 -8.02 -21.52 10.19
N TYR A 257 -7.72 -20.55 11.02
CA TYR A 257 -6.37 -19.97 11.18
C TYR A 257 -5.45 -20.76 12.10
N GLN A 258 -5.93 -21.87 12.67
CA GLN A 258 -5.10 -22.74 13.53
C GLN A 258 -4.16 -23.59 12.69
N LEU A 259 -2.91 -23.74 13.15
CA LEU A 259 -1.94 -24.64 12.53
C LEU A 259 -2.46 -26.08 12.59
N HIS A 260 -2.54 -26.74 11.44
CA HIS A 260 -3.11 -28.09 11.31
C HIS A 260 -2.22 -29.08 10.56
N GLY A 261 -1.08 -28.63 9.99
CA GLY A 261 -0.13 -29.50 9.30
C GLY A 261 -0.64 -30.15 7.99
N GLN A 262 -1.75 -29.67 7.40
CA GLN A 262 -2.38 -30.27 6.21
C GLN A 262 -2.17 -29.43 4.94
N GLY A 263 -1.34 -28.38 4.99
CA GLY A 263 -1.05 -27.54 3.86
C GLY A 263 -0.57 -28.32 2.64
N LYS A 264 -0.89 -27.82 1.45
CA LYS A 264 -0.51 -28.42 0.16
C LYS A 264 0.25 -27.43 -0.69
N VAL A 265 1.03 -27.95 -1.60
CA VAL A 265 1.65 -27.19 -2.70
C VAL A 265 1.14 -27.79 -4.00
N TRP A 266 0.60 -26.95 -4.86
CA TRP A 266 0.09 -27.31 -6.16
C TRP A 266 0.97 -26.75 -7.27
N LYS A 267 1.00 -27.42 -8.42
CA LYS A 267 1.61 -26.94 -9.64
C LYS A 267 0.53 -26.76 -10.71
N LEU A 268 0.31 -25.53 -11.16
CA LEU A 268 -0.57 -25.21 -12.27
C LEU A 268 0.24 -25.18 -13.56
N ILE A 269 -0.08 -26.09 -14.48
CA ILE A 269 0.59 -26.23 -15.78
C ILE A 269 -0.34 -25.68 -16.84
N PRO A 270 0.08 -24.69 -17.67
CA PRO A 270 -0.72 -24.20 -18.78
C PRO A 270 -0.98 -25.30 -19.81
N LEU A 271 -2.22 -25.45 -20.27
CA LEU A 271 -2.62 -26.50 -21.19
C LEU A 271 -1.97 -26.40 -22.60
N GLU A 272 -1.51 -25.22 -22.99
CA GLU A 272 -0.98 -24.95 -24.35
C GLU A 272 0.55 -24.99 -24.46
N GLY A 273 1.26 -25.64 -23.55
CA GLY A 273 2.71 -25.93 -23.63
C GLY A 273 3.67 -24.74 -23.72
N LYS A 274 3.17 -23.52 -23.65
CA LYS A 274 3.97 -22.28 -23.60
C LYS A 274 3.57 -21.47 -22.39
N GLY A 275 3.95 -21.95 -21.19
CA GLY A 275 3.87 -21.14 -19.98
C GLY A 275 4.67 -19.84 -20.17
N ASN A 276 4.15 -18.74 -19.67
CA ASN A 276 4.91 -17.49 -19.64
C ASN A 276 6.11 -17.68 -18.71
N LYS A 277 7.31 -17.49 -19.24
CA LYS A 277 8.53 -17.50 -18.38
C LYS A 277 8.40 -16.43 -17.30
N PRO A 278 9.02 -16.66 -16.13
CA PRO A 278 9.05 -15.64 -15.08
C PRO A 278 9.54 -14.32 -15.67
N GLU A 279 8.75 -13.29 -15.48
CA GLU A 279 9.14 -11.95 -15.90
C GLU A 279 10.14 -11.39 -14.90
N LYS A 280 11.25 -10.83 -15.40
CA LYS A 280 12.18 -10.09 -14.54
C LYS A 280 11.44 -8.86 -14.00
N GLN A 281 11.31 -8.81 -12.67
CA GLN A 281 10.67 -7.68 -11.99
C GLN A 281 11.68 -6.53 -11.92
N ASN A 282 11.28 -5.33 -12.31
CA ASN A 282 12.12 -4.12 -12.21
C ASN A 282 11.86 -3.39 -10.88
N THR A 283 12.72 -2.43 -10.56
CA THR A 283 12.43 -1.41 -9.51
C THR A 283 11.15 -0.68 -9.88
N ILE A 284 10.38 -0.21 -8.90
CA ILE A 284 9.18 0.62 -9.18
C ILE A 284 9.55 1.68 -10.21
N ALA A 285 8.87 1.65 -11.35
CA ALA A 285 8.98 2.73 -12.32
C ALA A 285 8.52 4.01 -11.62
N THR A 286 9.48 4.83 -11.24
CA THR A 286 9.18 6.20 -10.87
C THR A 286 8.76 6.87 -12.17
N GLU A 287 7.46 6.98 -12.41
CA GLU A 287 6.92 7.69 -13.58
C GLU A 287 7.46 9.12 -13.67
N ILE A 288 8.16 9.56 -12.62
CA ILE A 288 8.79 10.88 -12.51
C ILE A 288 10.22 10.69 -12.02
N SER A 289 11.18 10.86 -12.95
CA SER A 289 12.58 10.89 -12.58
C SER A 289 12.86 12.04 -11.60
N PRO A 290 13.53 11.79 -10.46
CA PRO A 290 13.90 12.84 -9.50
C PRO A 290 14.69 14.01 -10.11
N LYS A 291 15.35 13.80 -11.26
CA LYS A 291 16.16 14.80 -11.95
C LYS A 291 15.34 15.87 -12.73
N LYS A 292 14.00 15.74 -12.85
CA LYS A 292 13.12 16.64 -13.61
C LYS A 292 11.94 17.17 -12.81
N LEU A 293 12.06 17.32 -11.50
CA LEU A 293 10.99 17.85 -10.64
C LEU A 293 10.94 19.39 -10.68
N GLU A 294 10.53 19.94 -11.82
CA GLU A 294 10.27 21.37 -11.98
C GLU A 294 8.77 21.66 -11.97
N ALA A 295 8.38 22.90 -11.62
CA ALA A 295 6.97 23.34 -11.69
C ALA A 295 6.35 23.13 -13.08
N LYS A 296 7.15 23.19 -14.15
CA LYS A 296 6.73 22.86 -15.52
C LYS A 296 6.28 21.41 -15.69
N SER A 297 6.76 20.49 -14.84
CA SER A 297 6.39 19.07 -14.88
C SER A 297 4.97 18.81 -14.43
N LEU A 298 4.33 19.73 -13.69
CA LEU A 298 2.90 19.65 -13.29
C LEU A 298 1.96 19.87 -14.48
N LYS A 299 2.42 20.59 -15.51
CA LYS A 299 1.62 20.88 -16.69
C LYS A 299 1.31 19.56 -17.44
N GLY A 300 0.04 19.17 -17.48
CA GLY A 300 -0.40 17.90 -18.05
C GLY A 300 -0.64 16.76 -17.04
N MET A 301 -0.32 16.94 -15.75
CA MET A 301 -0.61 15.97 -14.69
C MET A 301 -1.89 16.29 -13.91
N ASP A 302 -2.49 17.46 -14.08
CA ASP A 302 -3.55 18.00 -13.22
C ASP A 302 -4.79 17.10 -13.03
N ASN A 303 -5.05 16.21 -13.97
CA ASN A 303 -6.15 15.25 -13.89
C ASN A 303 -5.70 13.82 -13.54
N ASP A 304 -4.42 13.63 -13.20
CA ASP A 304 -3.84 12.33 -12.91
C ASP A 304 -3.39 12.24 -11.46
N LEU A 305 -4.28 11.78 -10.59
CA LEU A 305 -4.06 11.72 -9.16
C LEU A 305 -2.86 10.84 -8.78
N PHE A 306 -2.60 9.76 -9.54
CA PHE A 306 -1.47 8.86 -9.28
C PHE A 306 -0.14 9.55 -9.57
N LYS A 307 -0.05 10.28 -10.69
CA LYS A 307 1.14 11.08 -11.01
C LYS A 307 1.36 12.21 -10.02
N LEU A 308 0.30 12.90 -9.63
CA LEU A 308 0.39 13.98 -8.63
C LEU A 308 0.88 13.46 -7.28
N ALA A 309 0.35 12.34 -6.79
CA ALA A 309 0.79 11.73 -5.53
C ALA A 309 2.30 11.41 -5.58
N SER A 310 2.75 10.74 -6.64
CA SER A 310 4.15 10.40 -6.85
C SER A 310 5.04 11.64 -7.00
N PHE A 311 4.62 12.64 -7.78
CA PHE A 311 5.34 13.89 -7.95
C PHE A 311 5.59 14.60 -6.62
N PHE A 312 4.54 14.81 -5.82
CA PHE A 312 4.69 15.52 -4.53
C PHE A 312 5.47 14.70 -3.51
N TRP A 313 5.35 13.37 -3.50
CA TRP A 313 6.15 12.51 -2.63
C TRP A 313 7.66 12.65 -2.91
N HIS A 314 8.07 12.65 -4.18
CA HIS A 314 9.47 12.86 -4.58
C HIS A 314 9.96 14.29 -4.31
N THR A 315 9.13 15.30 -4.63
CA THR A 315 9.47 16.71 -4.41
C THR A 315 9.75 17.00 -2.95
N GLN A 316 8.97 16.42 -2.05
CA GLN A 316 9.10 16.62 -0.61
C GLN A 316 10.36 15.98 -0.03
N ARG A 317 10.90 14.95 -0.68
CA ARG A 317 12.13 14.24 -0.27
C ARG A 317 13.39 14.75 -0.97
N SER A 318 13.24 15.57 -1.98
CA SER A 318 14.38 16.16 -2.70
C SER A 318 15.14 17.15 -1.80
N VAL A 319 16.47 17.08 -1.83
CA VAL A 319 17.37 18.04 -1.16
C VAL A 319 17.14 19.44 -1.71
N ASN A 320 16.86 19.58 -3.01
CA ASN A 320 16.51 20.81 -3.68
C ASN A 320 14.98 20.99 -3.70
N LYS A 321 14.42 21.46 -2.59
CA LYS A 321 12.98 21.73 -2.50
C LYS A 321 12.58 22.80 -3.51
N THR A 322 11.92 22.40 -4.57
CA THR A 322 11.25 23.34 -5.47
C THR A 322 10.17 24.08 -4.69
N LYS A 323 10.33 25.37 -4.45
CA LYS A 323 9.30 26.22 -3.86
C LYS A 323 8.18 26.37 -4.89
N LEU A 324 7.15 25.55 -4.78
CA LEU A 324 5.93 25.68 -5.58
C LEU A 324 5.05 26.75 -4.92
N ALA A 325 4.78 27.83 -5.65
CA ALA A 325 3.86 28.87 -5.19
C ALA A 325 2.43 28.30 -5.18
N TRP A 326 1.79 28.27 -4.01
CA TRP A 326 0.43 27.78 -3.84
C TRP A 326 -0.56 28.35 -4.87
N GLU A 327 -0.44 29.63 -5.17
CA GLU A 327 -1.33 30.37 -6.07
C GLU A 327 -1.24 29.88 -7.51
N SER A 328 -0.11 29.34 -7.92
CA SER A 328 0.14 28.82 -9.29
C SER A 328 -0.33 27.36 -9.48
N LEU A 329 -0.71 26.67 -8.40
CA LEU A 329 -1.13 25.25 -8.46
C LEU A 329 -2.62 25.14 -8.84
N SER A 330 -2.93 24.11 -9.65
CA SER A 330 -4.31 23.69 -9.89
C SER A 330 -4.98 23.16 -8.62
N GLU A 331 -6.30 22.97 -8.65
CA GLU A 331 -7.07 22.40 -7.53
C GLU A 331 -6.50 21.03 -7.11
N ASN A 332 -6.33 20.10 -8.05
CA ASN A 332 -5.82 18.76 -7.76
C ASN A 332 -4.37 18.78 -7.29
N SER A 333 -3.54 19.65 -7.83
CA SER A 333 -2.16 19.85 -7.38
C SER A 333 -2.10 20.38 -5.94
N ARG A 334 -3.00 21.29 -5.54
CA ARG A 334 -3.12 21.76 -4.14
C ARG A 334 -3.54 20.65 -3.20
N VAL A 335 -4.51 19.83 -3.61
CA VAL A 335 -4.93 18.64 -2.85
C VAL A 335 -3.78 17.66 -2.67
N ALA A 336 -3.05 17.34 -3.73
CA ALA A 336 -1.91 16.43 -3.67
C ALA A 336 -0.75 16.99 -2.82
N LEU A 337 -0.48 18.29 -2.88
CA LEU A 337 0.48 18.96 -1.99
C LEU A 337 0.05 18.81 -0.52
N LEU A 338 -1.21 19.10 -0.19
CA LEU A 338 -1.76 18.93 1.17
C LEU A 338 -1.61 17.47 1.64
N THR A 339 -2.02 16.51 0.84
CA THR A 339 -1.88 15.08 1.17
C THR A 339 -0.42 14.71 1.41
N SER A 340 0.52 15.25 0.62
CA SER A 340 1.95 14.97 0.76
C SER A 340 2.57 15.52 2.06
N THR A 341 2.01 16.58 2.66
CA THR A 341 2.51 17.11 3.95
C THR A 341 2.37 16.11 5.08
N ARG A 342 1.39 15.20 5.03
CA ARG A 342 1.23 14.10 5.98
C ARG A 342 2.46 13.18 6.06
N TRP A 343 3.18 13.04 4.94
CA TRP A 343 4.37 12.19 4.86
C TRP A 343 5.60 12.78 5.58
N GLN A 344 5.56 14.07 5.90
CA GLN A 344 6.68 14.78 6.51
C GLN A 344 6.59 14.91 8.03
N GLY A 345 5.42 14.60 8.61
CA GLY A 345 5.15 14.90 10.01
C GLY A 345 5.23 16.40 10.34
N LYS A 346 5.14 17.28 9.33
CA LYS A 346 5.19 18.73 9.51
C LYS A 346 3.80 19.31 9.51
N LYS A 347 3.47 20.01 10.58
CA LYS A 347 2.22 20.77 10.73
C LYS A 347 2.41 22.17 10.13
N ASP A 348 2.17 22.32 8.83
CA ASP A 348 2.20 23.62 8.16
C ASP A 348 0.88 24.35 8.39
N THR A 349 0.82 25.10 9.51
CA THR A 349 -0.37 25.84 9.95
C THR A 349 -0.81 26.90 8.93
N ASP A 350 0.13 27.56 8.25
CA ASP A 350 -0.18 28.62 7.29
C ASP A 350 -0.79 28.03 6.02
N LEU A 351 -0.24 26.93 5.52
CA LEU A 351 -0.80 26.20 4.39
C LEU A 351 -2.22 25.69 4.69
N ILE A 352 -2.44 25.10 5.86
CA ILE A 352 -3.75 24.63 6.30
C ILE A 352 -4.74 25.78 6.45
N SER A 353 -4.31 26.93 7.01
CA SER A 353 -5.16 28.13 7.11
C SER A 353 -5.61 28.68 5.75
N LYS A 354 -4.71 28.68 4.76
CA LYS A 354 -5.04 29.05 3.38
C LYS A 354 -6.02 28.04 2.75
N ALA A 355 -5.81 26.76 2.98
CA ALA A 355 -6.63 25.68 2.41
C ALA A 355 -8.07 25.68 2.96
N ILE A 356 -8.27 25.90 4.26
CA ILE A 356 -9.61 26.00 4.89
C ILE A 356 -10.41 27.20 4.36
N LYS A 357 -9.75 28.31 4.02
CA LYS A 357 -10.39 29.49 3.46
C LYS A 357 -10.59 29.44 1.94
N ASN A 358 -10.10 28.39 1.30
CA ASN A 358 -10.21 28.24 -0.15
C ASN A 358 -11.68 27.99 -0.57
N PRO A 359 -12.18 28.56 -1.69
CA PRO A 359 -13.55 28.32 -2.16
C PRO A 359 -13.80 26.87 -2.62
N SER A 360 -12.76 26.10 -2.93
CA SER A 360 -12.90 24.72 -3.36
C SER A 360 -13.18 23.78 -2.19
N LYS A 361 -14.35 23.12 -2.23
CA LYS A 361 -14.73 22.08 -1.24
C LYS A 361 -13.72 20.93 -1.18
N LYS A 362 -13.09 20.56 -2.30
CA LYS A 362 -12.06 19.50 -2.33
C LYS A 362 -10.82 19.87 -1.52
N ILE A 363 -10.35 21.11 -1.68
CA ILE A 363 -9.19 21.63 -0.95
C ILE A 363 -9.51 21.73 0.54
N GLN A 364 -10.71 22.21 0.90
CA GLN A 364 -11.17 22.25 2.28
C GLN A 364 -11.21 20.87 2.92
N ILE A 365 -11.80 19.86 2.25
CA ILE A 365 -11.88 18.49 2.76
C ILE A 365 -10.48 17.89 2.96
N ALA A 366 -9.54 18.09 2.03
CA ALA A 366 -8.17 17.63 2.19
C ALA A 366 -7.48 18.26 3.43
N ALA A 367 -7.69 19.57 3.65
CA ALA A 367 -7.16 20.25 4.84
C ALA A 367 -7.82 19.77 6.14
N ILE A 368 -9.14 19.54 6.15
CA ILE A 368 -9.89 19.04 7.32
C ILE A 368 -9.37 17.65 7.74
N ARG A 369 -9.08 16.76 6.79
CA ARG A 369 -8.48 15.45 7.09
C ARG A 369 -7.14 15.61 7.79
N ILE A 370 -6.27 16.52 7.33
CA ILE A 370 -4.97 16.78 7.97
C ILE A 370 -5.17 17.34 9.39
N ILE A 371 -6.10 18.27 9.57
CA ILE A 371 -6.44 18.85 10.88
C ILE A 371 -6.83 17.74 11.87
N ALA A 372 -7.69 16.82 11.45
CA ALA A 372 -8.10 15.68 12.27
C ALA A 372 -6.96 14.70 12.50
N ASP A 373 -6.20 14.37 11.44
CA ASP A 373 -5.08 13.44 11.49
C ASP A 373 -3.99 13.89 12.48
N GLU A 374 -3.69 15.17 12.49
CA GLU A 374 -2.62 15.78 13.27
C GLU A 374 -3.11 16.39 14.60
N ASN A 375 -4.39 16.20 14.96
CA ASN A 375 -5.03 16.75 16.16
C ASN A 375 -4.74 18.26 16.34
N MET A 376 -5.01 19.06 15.29
CA MET A 376 -4.72 20.49 15.25
C MET A 376 -5.84 21.29 15.94
N LYS A 377 -5.93 21.23 17.26
CA LYS A 377 -7.01 21.82 18.10
C LYS A 377 -7.26 23.31 17.86
N GLN A 378 -6.25 24.08 17.41
CA GLN A 378 -6.39 25.49 17.08
C GLN A 378 -7.33 25.77 15.89
N PHE A 379 -7.68 24.76 15.11
CA PHE A 379 -8.62 24.88 14.00
C PHE A 379 -10.07 24.54 14.38
N LYS A 380 -10.38 24.19 15.63
CA LYS A 380 -11.74 23.83 16.06
C LYS A 380 -12.76 24.91 15.73
N GLU A 381 -12.52 26.16 16.14
CA GLU A 381 -13.42 27.26 15.82
C GLU A 381 -13.55 27.56 14.30
N PRO A 382 -12.46 27.61 13.49
CA PRO A 382 -12.58 27.67 12.04
C PRO A 382 -13.45 26.58 11.46
N LEU A 383 -13.35 25.33 11.93
CA LEU A 383 -14.18 24.22 11.48
C LEU A 383 -15.65 24.38 11.88
N GLN A 384 -15.95 24.89 13.08
CA GLN A 384 -17.33 25.18 13.52
C GLN A 384 -17.98 26.23 12.63
N ARG A 385 -17.26 27.30 12.29
CA ARG A 385 -17.75 28.33 11.35
C ARG A 385 -17.98 27.76 9.95
N LEU A 386 -17.06 26.90 9.46
CA LEU A 386 -17.22 26.22 8.17
C LEU A 386 -18.43 25.30 8.17
N LEU A 387 -18.64 24.54 9.24
CA LEU A 387 -19.80 23.63 9.38
C LEU A 387 -21.13 24.41 9.33
N ALA A 388 -21.18 25.55 10.03
CA ALA A 388 -22.40 26.40 10.04
C ALA A 388 -22.76 26.97 8.66
N SER A 389 -21.79 27.11 7.74
CA SER A 389 -21.99 27.57 6.37
C SER A 389 -22.08 26.45 5.34
N ALA A 390 -21.79 25.22 5.71
CA ALA A 390 -21.79 24.08 4.79
C ALA A 390 -23.24 23.61 4.52
N GLU A 391 -23.47 23.15 3.30
CA GLU A 391 -24.72 22.51 2.93
C GLU A 391 -24.97 21.25 3.79
N PRO A 392 -26.12 21.13 4.46
CA PRO A 392 -26.43 19.97 5.30
C PRO A 392 -26.31 18.65 4.54
N ASN A 393 -25.78 17.60 5.19
CA ASN A 393 -25.56 16.28 4.62
C ASN A 393 -24.57 16.20 3.44
N SER A 394 -23.94 17.31 3.06
CA SER A 394 -22.87 17.31 2.07
C SER A 394 -21.64 16.54 2.59
N GLN A 395 -20.75 16.12 1.67
CA GLN A 395 -19.48 15.51 2.06
C GLN A 395 -18.66 16.44 2.97
N LEU A 396 -18.64 17.75 2.65
CA LEU A 396 -17.95 18.75 3.44
C LEU A 396 -18.50 18.81 4.87
N SER A 397 -19.84 18.88 5.05
CA SER A 397 -20.42 18.93 6.40
C SER A 397 -20.12 17.68 7.20
N LYS A 398 -20.27 16.48 6.61
CA LYS A 398 -19.99 15.20 7.29
C LYS A 398 -18.53 15.05 7.73
N VAL A 399 -17.59 15.42 6.85
CA VAL A 399 -16.14 15.36 7.15
C VAL A 399 -15.79 16.39 8.22
N THR A 400 -16.36 17.60 8.15
CA THR A 400 -16.11 18.67 9.12
C THR A 400 -16.64 18.30 10.51
N GLU A 401 -17.88 17.78 10.59
CA GLU A 401 -18.46 17.31 11.85
C GLU A 401 -17.63 16.20 12.48
N SER A 402 -17.18 15.22 11.68
CA SER A 402 -16.32 14.15 12.17
C SER A 402 -14.98 14.67 12.67
N ALA A 403 -14.38 15.63 11.97
CA ALA A 403 -13.12 16.24 12.40
C ALA A 403 -13.27 17.01 13.72
N ILE A 404 -14.36 17.76 13.92
CA ILE A 404 -14.63 18.46 15.20
C ILE A 404 -14.75 17.43 16.33
N LYS A 405 -15.47 16.33 16.14
CA LYS A 405 -15.58 15.25 17.13
C LYS A 405 -14.22 14.62 17.48
N GLU A 406 -13.33 14.48 16.50
CA GLU A 406 -11.96 14.00 16.79
C GLU A 406 -11.14 14.98 17.61
N LEU A 407 -11.25 16.30 17.35
CA LEU A 407 -10.55 17.32 18.11
C LEU A 407 -11.07 17.50 19.55
N GLU A 408 -12.23 16.92 19.88
CA GLU A 408 -12.84 16.93 21.21
C GLU A 408 -12.38 15.77 22.11
N LYS A 409 -11.79 14.75 21.52
CA LYS A 409 -11.13 13.66 22.25
C LYS A 409 -9.79 14.12 22.86
#